data_8265a8353aa16890debfd2c097e932cf
#
_entry.id   8265a8353aa16890debfd2c097e932cf
#
_cell.length_a   1.000
_cell.length_b   1.000
_cell.length_c   1.000
_cell.angle_alpha   90.00
_cell.angle_beta   90.00
_cell.angle_gamma   90.00
#
_symmetry.space_group_name_H-M   'P 1'
#
loop_
_entity.id
_entity.type
_entity.pdbx_description
1 polymer ?
#
loop_
_entity_poly.entity_id
_entity_poly.type
_entity_poly.pdbx_seq_one_letter_code
_entity_poly.pdbx_strand_id
1 'polypeptide(L)'
;QRNVGYEQTDFLQKFFIPFKNKSELDFNIQYSSSTNINRFDRLTEKTDDGDLKFAEWYYGPQNRFLFSTQYRIKPASNWMDQGTFTVAYQNLEESRVNRKFSDLDRNSRFENVDVYSFNGDFTKNLNPEVHRNLGYGFEFAYNDVESTSKGEVLEVDGNEVIGVEDTYPVQTRYPDGGSNYMSSAIYASYRQDSG
;
A
#
# COMPACT_ATOMS: atom_id res chain seq x y z
N GLN A 1 -15.02 -21.20 19.16
CA GLN A 1 -13.99 -20.83 18.21
C GLN A 1 -14.44 -19.55 17.50
N ARG A 2 -13.69 -18.46 17.60
CA ARG A 2 -14.05 -17.20 16.92
C ARG A 2 -13.88 -17.38 15.41
N ASN A 3 -14.81 -16.81 14.65
CA ASN A 3 -14.69 -16.74 13.20
C ASN A 3 -13.47 -15.88 12.84
N VAL A 4 -12.55 -16.42 12.06
CA VAL A 4 -11.35 -15.71 11.55
C VAL A 4 -11.47 -15.35 10.07
N GLY A 5 -12.62 -15.64 9.48
CA GLY A 5 -12.92 -15.22 8.11
C GLY A 5 -13.08 -13.71 8.01
N TYR A 6 -12.80 -13.17 6.83
CA TYR A 6 -13.05 -11.79 6.45
C TYR A 6 -13.61 -11.75 5.03
N GLU A 7 -14.21 -10.64 4.68
CA GLU A 7 -14.69 -10.36 3.32
C GLU A 7 -13.82 -9.28 2.71
N GLN A 8 -13.59 -9.37 1.41
CA GLN A 8 -12.84 -8.37 0.66
C GLN A 8 -13.58 -8.07 -0.64
N THR A 9 -13.61 -6.79 -0.98
CA THR A 9 -14.14 -6.30 -2.25
C THR A 9 -13.03 -5.64 -3.02
N ASP A 10 -12.84 -6.05 -4.28
CA ASP A 10 -11.84 -5.52 -5.18
C ASP A 10 -12.51 -4.97 -6.43
N PHE A 11 -12.10 -3.77 -6.83
CA PHE A 11 -12.51 -3.12 -8.07
C PHE A 11 -11.27 -2.76 -8.88
N LEU A 12 -11.29 -3.07 -10.18
CA LEU A 12 -10.25 -2.70 -11.13
C LEU A 12 -10.87 -2.21 -12.41
N GLN A 13 -10.46 -1.02 -12.87
CA GLN A 13 -10.85 -0.46 -14.16
C GLN A 13 -9.61 0.06 -14.89
N LYS A 14 -9.50 -0.31 -16.18
CA LYS A 14 -8.46 0.20 -17.08
C LYS A 14 -9.08 0.86 -18.29
N PHE A 15 -8.45 1.95 -18.73
CA PHE A 15 -8.81 2.64 -19.97
C PHE A 15 -7.54 2.73 -20.83
N PHE A 16 -7.69 2.43 -22.10
CA PHE A 16 -6.62 2.54 -23.10
C PHE A 16 -7.04 3.50 -24.20
N ILE A 17 -6.20 4.48 -24.48
CA ILE A 17 -6.44 5.53 -25.48
C ILE A 17 -5.28 5.58 -26.46
N PRO A 18 -5.40 5.02 -27.69
CA PRO A 18 -4.41 5.15 -28.73
C PRO A 18 -4.57 6.50 -29.44
N PHE A 19 -3.46 7.16 -29.73
CA PHE A 19 -3.41 8.40 -30.50
C PHE A 19 -2.91 8.15 -31.93
N LYS A 20 -3.28 9.06 -32.87
CA LYS A 20 -2.90 8.97 -34.29
C LYS A 20 -1.38 9.00 -34.52
N ASN A 21 -0.61 9.64 -33.65
CA ASN A 21 0.85 9.72 -33.67
C ASN A 21 1.56 8.48 -33.09
N LYS A 22 0.84 7.36 -32.93
CA LYS A 22 1.33 6.10 -32.33
C LYS A 22 1.74 6.23 -30.86
N SER A 23 1.35 7.28 -30.17
CA SER A 23 1.41 7.32 -28.73
C SER A 23 0.18 6.67 -28.11
N GLU A 24 0.29 6.27 -26.87
CA GLU A 24 -0.74 5.53 -26.13
C GLU A 24 -0.82 6.06 -24.72
N LEU A 25 -2.02 6.14 -24.19
CA LEU A 25 -2.28 6.53 -22.81
C LEU A 25 -3.12 5.46 -22.13
N ASP A 26 -2.61 4.94 -21.00
CA ASP A 26 -3.35 4.04 -20.13
C ASP A 26 -3.69 4.72 -18.82
N PHE A 27 -4.90 4.48 -18.34
CA PHE A 27 -5.31 4.77 -16.98
C PHE A 27 -5.67 3.47 -16.28
N ASN A 28 -5.29 3.37 -15.02
CA ASN A 28 -5.61 2.23 -14.18
C ASN A 28 -6.11 2.77 -12.83
N ILE A 29 -7.30 2.33 -12.45
CA ILE A 29 -7.94 2.64 -11.17
C ILE A 29 -8.17 1.32 -10.45
N GLN A 30 -7.71 1.22 -9.21
CA GLN A 30 -7.93 0.07 -8.35
C GLN A 30 -8.43 0.53 -6.99
N TYR A 31 -9.36 -0.20 -6.44
CA TYR A 31 -9.83 -0.05 -5.08
C TYR A 31 -9.98 -1.42 -4.46
N SER A 32 -9.49 -1.59 -3.24
CA SER A 32 -9.65 -2.80 -2.46
C SER A 32 -10.04 -2.41 -1.04
N SER A 33 -11.00 -3.10 -0.47
CA SER A 33 -11.45 -2.89 0.91
C SER A 33 -11.78 -4.23 1.56
N SER A 34 -11.34 -4.42 2.79
CA SER A 34 -11.66 -5.60 3.59
C SER A 34 -12.50 -5.25 4.80
N THR A 35 -13.17 -6.26 5.37
CA THR A 35 -13.66 -6.22 6.75
C THR A 35 -12.50 -6.45 7.72
N ASN A 36 -12.77 -6.45 9.03
CA ASN A 36 -11.77 -6.77 10.04
C ASN A 36 -11.18 -8.17 9.83
N ILE A 37 -9.85 -8.28 9.91
CA ILE A 37 -9.09 -9.50 9.71
C ILE A 37 -8.58 -9.99 11.08
N ASN A 38 -9.29 -10.92 11.68
CA ASN A 38 -8.94 -11.48 12.98
C ASN A 38 -7.62 -12.27 12.92
N ARG A 39 -6.73 -12.04 13.88
CA ARG A 39 -5.45 -12.75 14.01
C ARG A 39 -5.65 -14.02 14.83
N PHE A 40 -5.79 -15.16 14.14
CA PHE A 40 -5.98 -16.46 14.79
C PHE A 40 -4.83 -16.81 15.74
N ASP A 41 -3.59 -16.61 15.33
CA ASP A 41 -2.39 -16.86 16.12
C ASP A 41 -2.38 -16.09 17.46
N ARG A 42 -2.86 -14.84 17.46
CA ARG A 42 -2.96 -14.01 18.66
C ARG A 42 -4.18 -14.39 19.51
N LEU A 43 -5.30 -14.68 18.88
CA LEU A 43 -6.54 -15.06 19.58
C LEU A 43 -6.46 -16.44 20.23
N THR A 44 -5.48 -17.26 19.85
CA THR A 44 -5.19 -18.57 20.45
C THR A 44 -3.96 -18.55 21.37
N GLU A 45 -3.27 -17.41 21.49
CA GLU A 45 -2.17 -17.24 22.43
C GLU A 45 -2.66 -17.38 23.88
N LYS A 46 -1.90 -18.14 24.68
CA LYS A 46 -2.23 -18.42 26.07
C LYS A 46 -1.30 -17.66 27.01
N THR A 47 -1.81 -17.40 28.21
CA THR A 47 -1.02 -16.95 29.37
C THR A 47 -0.27 -18.12 29.97
N ASP A 48 0.62 -17.88 30.93
CA ASP A 48 1.35 -18.92 31.68
C ASP A 48 0.41 -19.84 32.46
N ASP A 49 -0.78 -19.35 32.85
CA ASP A 49 -1.83 -20.12 33.54
C ASP A 49 -2.68 -20.98 32.57
N GLY A 50 -2.44 -20.87 31.26
CA GLY A 50 -3.13 -21.65 30.23
C GLY A 50 -4.42 -21.02 29.69
N ASP A 51 -4.82 -19.85 30.17
CA ASP A 51 -5.99 -19.09 29.69
C ASP A 51 -5.68 -18.33 28.42
N LEU A 52 -6.72 -17.95 27.63
CA LEU A 52 -6.56 -17.12 26.45
C LEU A 52 -6.16 -15.70 26.85
N LYS A 53 -5.15 -15.18 26.18
CA LYS A 53 -4.56 -13.86 26.46
C LYS A 53 -5.37 -12.70 25.90
N PHE A 54 -5.82 -12.80 24.63
CA PHE A 54 -6.48 -11.71 23.91
C PHE A 54 -7.97 -11.98 23.71
N ALA A 55 -8.77 -11.01 24.11
CA ALA A 55 -10.20 -10.94 23.83
C ALA A 55 -10.48 -10.45 22.42
N GLU A 56 -9.66 -9.47 21.94
CA GLU A 56 -9.71 -8.91 20.61
C GLU A 56 -8.28 -8.78 20.06
N TRP A 57 -8.09 -9.19 18.82
CA TRP A 57 -6.87 -8.91 18.07
C TRP A 57 -7.16 -9.04 16.59
N TYR A 58 -7.19 -7.91 15.88
CA TYR A 58 -7.49 -7.88 14.47
C TYR A 58 -6.78 -6.71 13.77
N TYR A 59 -6.60 -6.86 12.46
CA TYR A 59 -6.31 -5.77 11.53
C TYR A 59 -7.60 -5.34 10.86
N GLY A 60 -7.70 -4.10 10.48
CA GLY A 60 -8.70 -3.68 9.56
C GLY A 60 -9.68 -2.61 10.02
N PRO A 61 -10.58 -2.22 9.12
CA PRO A 61 -10.54 -2.60 7.70
C PRO A 61 -9.22 -2.17 7.04
N GLN A 62 -8.78 -2.92 6.03
CA GLN A 62 -7.67 -2.51 5.17
C GLN A 62 -8.26 -1.93 3.89
N ASN A 63 -7.90 -0.69 3.57
CA ASN A 63 -8.32 -0.01 2.36
C ASN A 63 -7.11 0.32 1.51
N ARG A 64 -7.25 0.15 0.22
CA ARG A 64 -6.24 0.55 -0.75
C ARG A 64 -6.89 1.19 -1.95
N PHE A 65 -6.46 2.38 -2.29
CA PHE A 65 -6.77 3.05 -3.54
C PHE A 65 -5.48 3.19 -4.36
N LEU A 66 -5.55 2.91 -5.66
CA LEU A 66 -4.47 3.16 -6.61
C LEU A 66 -5.05 3.82 -7.85
N PHE A 67 -4.46 4.94 -8.24
CA PHE A 67 -4.59 5.53 -9.56
C PHE A 67 -3.22 5.57 -10.22
N SER A 68 -3.12 5.09 -11.46
CA SER A 68 -1.91 5.28 -12.27
C SER A 68 -2.24 5.62 -13.69
N THR A 69 -1.36 6.41 -14.31
CA THR A 69 -1.40 6.69 -15.74
C THR A 69 -0.04 6.42 -16.36
N GLN A 70 -0.06 5.87 -17.55
CA GLN A 70 1.12 5.52 -18.32
C GLN A 70 1.00 6.09 -19.73
N TYR A 71 1.94 6.95 -20.10
CA TYR A 71 2.02 7.53 -21.43
C TYR A 71 3.20 6.94 -22.19
N ARG A 72 2.92 6.22 -23.26
CA ARG A 72 3.92 5.60 -24.15
C ARG A 72 4.04 6.39 -25.43
N ILE A 73 5.28 6.67 -25.83
CA ILE A 73 5.61 7.41 -27.05
C ILE A 73 6.68 6.68 -27.88
N LYS A 74 6.60 6.84 -29.19
CA LYS A 74 7.60 6.35 -30.15
C LYS A 74 8.03 7.50 -31.07
N PRO A 75 8.80 8.47 -30.54
CA PRO A 75 9.21 9.62 -31.32
C PRO A 75 10.35 9.28 -32.29
N ALA A 76 10.44 10.01 -33.39
CA ALA A 76 11.64 10.02 -34.22
C ALA A 76 12.68 10.94 -33.58
N SER A 77 13.46 10.41 -32.64
CA SER A 77 14.40 11.19 -31.81
C SER A 77 15.80 10.56 -31.82
N ASN A 78 16.82 11.38 -31.68
CA ASN A 78 18.21 10.91 -31.62
C ASN A 78 18.55 10.25 -30.26
N TRP A 79 17.80 10.54 -29.21
CA TRP A 79 18.09 10.05 -27.87
C TRP A 79 17.19 8.90 -27.43
N MET A 80 16.00 8.71 -28.00
CA MET A 80 15.14 7.56 -27.73
C MET A 80 14.33 7.13 -28.96
N ASP A 81 13.99 5.87 -29.07
CA ASP A 81 13.04 5.32 -30.05
C ASP A 81 11.71 4.98 -29.40
N GLN A 82 11.73 4.71 -28.09
CA GLN A 82 10.55 4.47 -27.27
C GLN A 82 10.75 5.07 -25.89
N GLY A 83 9.70 5.71 -25.38
CA GLY A 83 9.65 6.23 -24.01
C GLY A 83 8.33 5.87 -23.34
N THR A 84 8.38 5.62 -22.05
CA THR A 84 7.22 5.40 -21.19
C THR A 84 7.35 6.29 -19.97
N PHE A 85 6.36 7.10 -19.71
CA PHE A 85 6.22 7.88 -18.49
C PHE A 85 5.09 7.30 -17.65
N THR A 86 5.35 7.05 -16.39
CA THR A 86 4.35 6.54 -15.46
C THR A 86 4.22 7.48 -14.27
N VAL A 87 3.01 7.89 -13.96
CA VAL A 87 2.66 8.61 -12.72
C VAL A 87 1.68 7.76 -11.95
N ALA A 88 1.89 7.60 -10.66
CA ALA A 88 0.94 6.89 -9.82
C ALA A 88 0.76 7.58 -8.46
N TYR A 89 -0.44 7.47 -7.95
CA TYR A 89 -0.82 7.78 -6.59
C TYR A 89 -1.44 6.55 -5.95
N GLN A 90 -1.04 6.23 -4.73
CA GLN A 90 -1.63 5.16 -3.95
C GLN A 90 -1.86 5.66 -2.52
N ASN A 91 -3.03 5.34 -1.99
CA ASN A 91 -3.36 5.50 -0.59
C ASN A 91 -3.62 4.12 0.02
N LEU A 92 -3.04 3.88 1.21
CA LEU A 92 -3.25 2.66 1.99
C LEU A 92 -3.63 3.04 3.41
N GLU A 93 -4.72 2.44 3.88
CA GLU A 93 -5.16 2.56 5.27
C GLU A 93 -5.14 1.19 5.93
N GLU A 94 -4.55 1.12 7.10
CA GLU A 94 -4.52 -0.07 7.95
C GLU A 94 -4.80 0.33 9.40
N SER A 95 -5.51 -0.51 10.12
CA SER A 95 -5.63 -0.36 11.56
C SER A 95 -5.24 -1.66 12.27
N ARG A 96 -4.87 -1.53 13.55
CA ARG A 96 -4.54 -2.64 14.43
C ARG A 96 -5.17 -2.43 15.77
N VAL A 97 -6.04 -3.35 16.16
CA VAL A 97 -6.82 -3.29 17.40
C VAL A 97 -6.52 -4.52 18.26
N ASN A 98 -6.30 -4.28 19.56
CA ASN A 98 -6.12 -5.37 20.50
C ASN A 98 -6.67 -5.02 21.89
N ARG A 99 -7.17 -6.05 22.59
CA ARG A 99 -7.61 -6.02 23.99
C ARG A 99 -7.35 -7.39 24.64
N LYS A 100 -6.89 -7.39 25.87
CA LYS A 100 -6.72 -8.62 26.64
C LYS A 100 -8.03 -9.05 27.32
N PHE A 101 -8.17 -10.31 27.71
CA PHE A 101 -9.37 -10.80 28.39
C PHE A 101 -9.59 -10.21 29.78
N SER A 102 -8.52 -9.97 30.53
CA SER A 102 -8.56 -9.42 31.87
C SER A 102 -8.59 -7.89 31.93
N ASP A 103 -8.75 -7.26 30.76
CA ASP A 103 -8.54 -5.83 30.60
C ASP A 103 -9.72 -5.21 29.84
N LEU A 104 -10.19 -4.07 30.29
CA LEU A 104 -11.18 -3.27 29.57
C LEU A 104 -10.53 -2.31 28.58
N ASP A 105 -9.21 -2.21 28.62
CA ASP A 105 -8.41 -1.33 27.79
C ASP A 105 -8.26 -1.87 26.37
N ARG A 106 -8.89 -1.22 25.40
CA ARG A 106 -8.73 -1.48 23.98
C ARG A 106 -7.78 -0.49 23.36
N ASN A 107 -6.71 -0.99 22.75
CA ASN A 107 -5.72 -0.17 22.05
C ASN A 107 -5.91 -0.29 20.54
N SER A 108 -6.03 0.85 19.89
CA SER A 108 -6.16 0.98 18.43
C SER A 108 -5.03 1.84 17.88
N ARG A 109 -4.43 1.40 16.75
CA ARG A 109 -3.44 2.14 15.99
C ARG A 109 -3.88 2.18 14.55
N PHE A 110 -3.73 3.33 13.91
CA PHE A 110 -4.17 3.59 12.54
C PHE A 110 -2.98 4.16 11.77
N GLU A 111 -2.71 3.59 10.64
CA GLU A 111 -1.71 4.08 9.69
C GLU A 111 -2.41 4.42 8.37
N ASN A 112 -2.11 5.61 7.87
CA ASN A 112 -2.49 6.07 6.54
C ASN A 112 -1.20 6.39 5.77
N VAL A 113 -1.06 5.83 4.58
CA VAL A 113 0.14 5.99 3.75
C VAL A 113 -0.26 6.51 2.38
N ASP A 114 0.23 7.70 2.05
CA ASP A 114 0.14 8.27 0.72
C ASP A 114 1.45 8.06 -0.04
N VAL A 115 1.35 7.47 -1.22
CA VAL A 115 2.51 7.18 -2.09
C VAL A 115 2.33 7.89 -3.42
N TYR A 116 3.30 8.73 -3.77
CA TYR A 116 3.39 9.40 -5.06
C TYR A 116 4.61 8.87 -5.81
N SER A 117 4.44 8.46 -7.05
CA SER A 117 5.57 8.01 -7.86
C SER A 117 5.56 8.58 -9.27
N PHE A 118 6.75 8.78 -9.80
CA PHE A 118 6.98 9.22 -11.18
C PHE A 118 8.19 8.50 -11.77
N ASN A 119 7.98 7.77 -12.87
CA ASN A 119 9.01 6.99 -13.53
C ASN A 119 9.10 7.37 -15.01
N GLY A 120 10.29 7.29 -15.55
CA GLY A 120 10.55 7.44 -16.99
C GLY A 120 11.48 6.33 -17.47
N ASP A 121 11.02 5.54 -18.45
CA ASP A 121 11.74 4.41 -19.05
C ASP A 121 11.96 4.69 -20.53
N PHE A 122 13.19 4.60 -21.00
CA PHE A 122 13.56 4.93 -22.37
C PHE A 122 14.38 3.81 -23.01
N THR A 123 14.15 3.60 -24.28
CA THR A 123 14.94 2.64 -25.08
C THR A 123 15.44 3.32 -26.34
N LYS A 124 16.73 3.14 -26.63
CA LYS A 124 17.38 3.54 -27.87
C LYS A 124 18.00 2.34 -28.55
N ASN A 125 17.63 2.10 -29.80
CA ASN A 125 18.30 1.13 -30.65
C ASN A 125 19.53 1.81 -31.27
N LEU A 126 20.72 1.33 -30.90
CA LEU A 126 21.99 1.88 -31.38
C LEU A 126 22.42 1.26 -32.70
N ASN A 127 22.08 0.03 -32.95
CA ASN A 127 22.32 -0.67 -34.21
C ASN A 127 21.32 -1.82 -34.40
N PRO A 128 20.35 -1.66 -35.33
CA PRO A 128 19.33 -2.68 -35.59
C PRO A 128 19.88 -4.01 -36.12
N GLU A 129 20.98 -3.98 -36.89
CA GLU A 129 21.54 -5.14 -37.54
C GLU A 129 22.16 -6.17 -36.56
N VAL A 130 22.70 -5.67 -35.45
CA VAL A 130 23.31 -6.47 -34.39
C VAL A 130 22.59 -6.33 -33.06
N HIS A 131 21.32 -5.92 -33.11
CA HIS A 131 20.43 -5.82 -31.93
C HIS A 131 21.08 -5.16 -30.70
N ARG A 132 21.75 -4.01 -30.92
CA ARG A 132 22.32 -3.20 -29.84
C ARG A 132 21.30 -2.22 -29.29
N ASN A 133 20.94 -2.39 -28.02
CA ASN A 133 19.94 -1.57 -27.36
C ASN A 133 20.52 -0.94 -26.09
N LEU A 134 20.21 0.34 -25.88
CA LEU A 134 20.43 1.07 -24.66
C LEU A 134 19.08 1.31 -24.00
N GLY A 135 18.89 0.78 -22.78
CA GLY A 135 17.78 1.10 -21.90
C GLY A 135 18.27 2.05 -20.81
N TYR A 136 17.51 3.07 -20.46
CA TYR A 136 17.83 4.00 -19.38
C TYR A 136 16.57 4.65 -18.85
N GLY A 137 16.65 5.17 -17.64
CA GLY A 137 15.49 5.79 -17.02
C GLY A 137 15.77 6.37 -15.65
N PHE A 138 14.69 6.79 -15.04
CA PHE A 138 14.69 7.31 -13.68
C PHE A 138 13.43 6.87 -12.94
N GLU A 139 13.55 6.83 -11.64
CA GLU A 139 12.46 6.57 -10.70
C GLU A 139 12.47 7.62 -9.59
N PHE A 140 11.28 8.01 -9.18
CA PHE A 140 11.05 8.86 -8.03
C PHE A 140 9.85 8.35 -7.27
N ALA A 141 9.95 8.25 -5.93
CA ALA A 141 8.83 7.96 -5.06
C ALA A 141 8.92 8.79 -3.78
N TYR A 142 7.78 9.30 -3.34
CA TYR A 142 7.59 9.96 -2.07
C TYR A 142 6.48 9.26 -1.31
N ASN A 143 6.75 8.88 -0.07
CA ASN A 143 5.81 8.24 0.83
C ASN A 143 5.60 9.16 2.03
N ASP A 144 4.35 9.40 2.36
CA ASP A 144 3.93 10.13 3.55
C ASP A 144 3.12 9.19 4.43
N VAL A 145 3.55 9.02 5.67
CA VAL A 145 2.94 8.10 6.64
C VAL A 145 2.38 8.91 7.79
N GLU A 146 1.08 8.88 7.96
CA GLU A 146 0.39 9.37 9.15
C GLU A 146 0.08 8.19 10.08
N SER A 147 0.41 8.33 11.36
CA SER A 147 0.16 7.32 12.37
C SER A 147 -0.56 7.93 13.55
N THR A 148 -1.74 7.42 13.83
CA THR A 148 -2.55 7.82 14.98
C THR A 148 -2.85 6.65 15.89
N SER A 149 -3.20 6.92 17.14
CA SER A 149 -3.54 5.88 18.10
C SER A 149 -4.58 6.37 19.10
N LYS A 150 -5.33 5.41 19.64
CA LYS A 150 -6.37 5.66 20.64
C LYS A 150 -6.43 4.48 21.60
N GLY A 151 -6.40 4.78 22.90
CA GLY A 151 -6.77 3.87 23.97
C GLY A 151 -8.21 4.16 24.39
N GLU A 152 -8.98 3.12 24.68
CA GLU A 152 -10.38 3.21 25.13
C GLU A 152 -10.57 2.29 26.33
N VAL A 153 -11.14 2.81 27.40
CA VAL A 153 -11.68 2.04 28.52
C VAL A 153 -13.10 1.65 28.15
N LEU A 154 -13.36 0.36 27.97
CA LEU A 154 -14.65 -0.13 27.52
C LEU A 154 -15.63 -0.32 28.66
N GLU A 155 -16.87 0.08 28.44
CA GLU A 155 -18.01 -0.31 29.26
C GLU A 155 -18.58 -1.61 28.73
N VAL A 156 -18.74 -2.62 29.61
CA VAL A 156 -19.22 -3.94 29.23
C VAL A 156 -20.40 -4.37 30.12
N ASP A 157 -21.39 -5.03 29.50
CA ASP A 157 -22.45 -5.74 30.20
C ASP A 157 -22.31 -7.24 29.90
N GLY A 158 -21.88 -7.99 30.91
CA GLY A 158 -21.50 -9.40 30.76
C GLY A 158 -20.32 -9.57 29.79
N ASN A 159 -20.57 -10.12 28.61
CA ASN A 159 -19.56 -10.31 27.56
C ASN A 159 -19.69 -9.32 26.38
N GLU A 160 -20.62 -8.41 26.44
CA GLU A 160 -20.92 -7.46 25.37
C GLU A 160 -20.35 -6.08 25.67
N VAL A 161 -19.71 -5.47 24.69
CA VAL A 161 -19.25 -4.07 24.77
C VAL A 161 -20.43 -3.18 24.47
N ILE A 162 -20.84 -2.37 25.47
CA ILE A 162 -22.00 -1.49 25.37
C ILE A 162 -21.60 -0.02 25.17
N GLY A 163 -20.34 0.34 25.46
CA GLY A 163 -19.88 1.73 25.36
C GLY A 163 -18.38 1.89 25.56
N VAL A 164 -17.97 3.14 25.62
CA VAL A 164 -16.63 3.59 25.99
C VAL A 164 -16.78 4.56 27.14
N GLU A 165 -16.21 4.21 28.29
CA GLU A 165 -16.25 5.02 29.50
C GLU A 165 -15.26 6.18 29.46
N ASP A 166 -14.04 5.92 28.98
CA ASP A 166 -12.96 6.90 28.93
C ASP A 166 -12.01 6.62 27.75
N THR A 167 -11.21 7.62 27.42
CA THR A 167 -10.16 7.51 26.38
C THR A 167 -8.83 8.00 26.90
N TYR A 168 -7.74 7.32 26.50
CA TYR A 168 -6.38 7.68 26.91
C TYR A 168 -5.40 7.62 25.75
N PRO A 169 -4.27 8.37 25.82
CA PRO A 169 -3.27 8.36 24.78
C PRO A 169 -2.50 7.04 24.78
N VAL A 170 -2.28 6.48 23.58
CA VAL A 170 -1.43 5.31 23.35
C VAL A 170 -0.30 5.72 22.42
N GLN A 171 0.86 5.11 22.57
CA GLN A 171 1.97 5.37 21.68
C GLN A 171 1.61 4.94 20.24
N THR A 172 1.80 5.86 19.30
CA THR A 172 1.71 5.61 17.88
C THR A 172 2.80 4.64 17.41
N ARG A 173 2.61 4.04 16.26
CA ARG A 173 3.59 3.11 15.68
C ARG A 173 4.80 3.83 15.11
N TYR A 174 4.60 5.01 14.56
CA TYR A 174 5.65 5.91 14.09
C TYR A 174 5.82 7.05 15.10
N PRO A 175 7.07 7.43 15.43
CA PRO A 175 7.32 8.58 16.31
C PRO A 175 6.63 9.84 15.80
N ASP A 176 6.20 10.70 16.74
CA ASP A 176 5.64 12.01 16.44
C ASP A 176 4.41 12.01 15.50
N GLY A 177 3.70 10.86 15.42
CA GLY A 177 2.47 10.74 14.63
C GLY A 177 2.66 10.51 13.15
N GLY A 178 3.90 10.36 12.65
CA GLY A 178 4.13 10.11 11.24
C GLY A 178 5.59 10.11 10.82
N SER A 179 5.81 9.88 9.54
CA SER A 179 7.13 9.91 8.92
C SER A 179 6.99 10.06 7.41
N ASN A 180 7.96 10.67 6.76
CA ASN A 180 8.02 10.69 5.30
C ASN A 180 9.33 10.09 4.79
N TYR A 181 9.27 9.58 3.59
CA TYR A 181 10.39 8.93 2.93
C TYR A 181 10.38 9.24 1.44
N MET A 182 11.52 9.65 0.92
CA MET A 182 11.73 9.93 -0.50
C MET A 182 12.83 9.03 -1.04
N SER A 183 12.58 8.43 -2.20
CA SER A 183 13.59 7.68 -2.95
C SER A 183 13.68 8.17 -4.38
N SER A 184 14.89 8.15 -4.94
CA SER A 184 15.12 8.43 -6.35
C SER A 184 16.24 7.56 -6.88
N ALA A 185 16.11 7.13 -8.13
CA ALA A 185 17.12 6.35 -8.83
C ALA A 185 17.23 6.78 -10.29
N ILE A 186 18.42 6.61 -10.85
CA ILE A 186 18.68 6.61 -12.28
C ILE A 186 19.34 5.31 -12.67
N TYR A 187 19.06 4.81 -13.85
CA TYR A 187 19.65 3.57 -14.32
C TYR A 187 19.96 3.61 -15.81
N ALA A 188 20.90 2.78 -16.23
CA ALA A 188 21.19 2.49 -17.63
C ALA A 188 21.55 1.02 -17.81
N SER A 189 21.12 0.43 -18.90
CA SER A 189 21.43 -0.95 -19.30
C SER A 189 21.81 -1.00 -20.77
N TYR A 190 22.80 -1.79 -21.09
CA TYR A 190 23.22 -2.06 -22.47
C TYR A 190 23.04 -3.53 -22.79
N ARG A 191 22.38 -3.81 -23.89
CA ARG A 191 22.20 -5.16 -24.41
C ARG A 191 22.73 -5.28 -25.82
N GLN A 192 23.52 -6.32 -26.07
CA GLN A 192 23.95 -6.72 -27.41
C GLN A 192 23.74 -8.23 -27.55
N ASP A 193 23.06 -8.67 -28.61
CA ASP A 193 22.97 -10.05 -28.95
C ASP A 193 24.24 -10.42 -29.77
N SER A 194 25.05 -11.32 -29.23
CA SER A 194 26.16 -11.93 -29.99
C SER A 194 25.58 -13.10 -30.76
N GLY A 195 25.54 -13.00 -32.09
CA GLY A 195 25.20 -14.10 -32.98
C GLY A 195 26.19 -15.24 -32.89
#